data_d4b0c126a223b59d45d5b3afea043b16
#
_entry.id   d4b0c126a223b59d45d5b3afea043b16
#
_cell.length_a   1.000
_cell.length_b   1.000
_cell.length_c   1.000
_cell.angle_alpha   90.00
_cell.angle_beta   90.00
_cell.angle_gamma   90.00
#
_symmetry.space_group_name_H-M   'P 1'
#
loop_
_entity.id
_entity.type
_entity.pdbx_description
1 polymer ?
#
loop_
_entity_poly.entity_id
_entity_poly.type
_entity_poly.pdbx_seq_one_letter_code
_entity_poly.pdbx_strand_id
1 'polypeptide(L)'
;MTFYAGPEQGALALVESPAQLLNVIELAQHEDDFAGLKIAVLAPSAGLTRNQLRSMVALARDAGHPVSWHEPRQGGMAVARSVRALADELGGVHRLVVGDPYSGVIHVIISVTKLSEVTVVDDGTATLEFARQWAAGEQLSRWHQVATPSHRRQIATFARDQIAGTVRRRLSAESGCRLRMFTCMPVDVPRVRIIRNDFSWVRARYPAPQVKPNADLVGTSLVENGVVKADAYLDGVETLIDRYEADRYFAHRKEAGWKLDLVERMGIDVVRPTLPLEIVARRGPIGRTIISFPSTVVHTLPTVLAGSDVQVVVCDIANEWYQPKARLQADDFLARVSTSARRSYGLAAAAF
;
A
#
# COMPACT_ATOMS: atom_id res chain seq x y z
N MET A 1 9.38 -16.86 -40.68
CA MET A 1 9.12 -17.22 -39.27
C MET A 1 7.94 -16.38 -38.84
N THR A 2 6.73 -16.97 -38.89
CA THR A 2 5.48 -16.27 -38.61
C THR A 2 5.29 -16.31 -37.09
N PHE A 3 5.43 -15.19 -36.41
CA PHE A 3 5.06 -15.07 -35.01
C PHE A 3 3.54 -15.20 -34.93
N TYR A 4 3.05 -16.32 -34.40
CA TYR A 4 1.69 -16.44 -33.88
C TYR A 4 1.61 -15.53 -32.65
N ALA A 5 1.09 -14.31 -32.84
CA ALA A 5 0.51 -13.55 -31.75
C ALA A 5 -0.71 -14.35 -31.29
N GLY A 6 -0.59 -15.05 -30.16
CA GLY A 6 -1.75 -15.60 -29.47
C GLY A 6 -2.73 -14.47 -29.16
N PRO A 7 -4.02 -14.75 -28.96
CA PRO A 7 -5.00 -13.72 -28.67
C PRO A 7 -4.49 -12.89 -27.50
N GLU A 8 -4.39 -11.58 -27.70
CA GLU A 8 -4.02 -10.61 -26.67
C GLU A 8 -4.97 -10.81 -25.49
N GLN A 9 -4.53 -11.55 -24.49
CA GLN A 9 -5.32 -11.79 -23.28
C GLN A 9 -5.38 -10.46 -22.53
N GLY A 10 -6.54 -9.79 -22.62
CA GLY A 10 -6.76 -8.49 -21.98
C GLY A 10 -6.41 -8.53 -20.49
N ALA A 11 -5.67 -7.55 -20.04
CA ALA A 11 -5.34 -7.34 -18.63
C ALA A 11 -5.95 -6.01 -18.14
N LEU A 12 -6.44 -5.99 -16.90
CA LEU A 12 -6.98 -4.81 -16.24
C LEU A 12 -6.42 -4.71 -14.82
N ALA A 13 -6.02 -3.50 -14.40
CA ALA A 13 -5.66 -3.22 -13.02
C ALA A 13 -6.79 -2.49 -12.28
N LEU A 14 -7.08 -2.91 -11.05
CA LEU A 14 -8.03 -2.27 -10.15
C LEU A 14 -7.29 -1.68 -8.95
N VAL A 15 -7.35 -0.36 -8.79
CA VAL A 15 -6.62 0.36 -7.75
C VAL A 15 -7.51 1.32 -6.97
N GLU A 16 -7.25 1.46 -5.67
CA GLU A 16 -8.01 2.30 -4.74
C GLU A 16 -7.13 3.32 -4.00
N SER A 17 -5.80 3.24 -4.18
CA SER A 17 -4.85 4.11 -3.49
C SER A 17 -3.68 4.53 -4.38
N PRO A 18 -3.00 5.65 -4.04
CA PRO A 18 -1.81 6.11 -4.77
C PRO A 18 -0.66 5.09 -4.79
N ALA A 19 -0.44 4.39 -3.67
CA ALA A 19 0.62 3.38 -3.57
C ALA A 19 0.33 2.17 -4.47
N GLN A 20 -0.92 1.70 -4.51
CA GLN A 20 -1.33 0.62 -5.41
C GLN A 20 -1.11 1.02 -6.88
N LEU A 21 -1.47 2.25 -7.25
CA LEU A 21 -1.25 2.75 -8.62
C LEU A 21 0.23 2.84 -8.97
N LEU A 22 1.08 3.26 -8.03
CA LEU A 22 2.53 3.23 -8.20
C LEU A 22 3.01 1.80 -8.47
N ASN A 23 2.59 0.83 -7.66
CA ASN A 23 2.99 -0.56 -7.80
C ASN A 23 2.47 -1.22 -9.10
N VAL A 24 1.33 -0.75 -9.63
CA VAL A 24 0.85 -1.17 -10.97
C VAL A 24 1.76 -0.66 -12.08
N ILE A 25 2.21 0.59 -12.00
CA ILE A 25 3.16 1.16 -12.98
C ILE A 25 4.50 0.42 -12.91
N GLU A 26 4.98 0.11 -11.71
CA GLU A 26 6.20 -0.68 -11.50
C GLU A 26 6.08 -2.09 -12.10
N LEU A 27 4.94 -2.75 -11.89
CA LEU A 27 4.67 -4.07 -12.48
C LEU A 27 4.72 -4.01 -14.02
N ALA A 28 4.08 -3.00 -14.61
CA ALA A 28 4.05 -2.83 -16.06
C ALA A 28 5.43 -2.50 -16.66
N GLN A 29 6.29 -1.85 -15.89
CA GLN A 29 7.69 -1.63 -16.27
C GLN A 29 8.54 -2.91 -16.13
N HIS A 30 8.20 -3.76 -15.16
CA HIS A 30 8.97 -4.97 -14.84
C HIS A 30 8.64 -6.15 -15.76
N GLU A 31 7.39 -6.25 -16.25
CA GLU A 31 6.91 -7.35 -17.08
C GLU A 31 6.30 -6.82 -18.38
N ASP A 32 6.91 -7.11 -19.52
CA ASP A 32 6.48 -6.70 -20.86
C ASP A 32 5.02 -7.12 -21.17
N ASP A 33 4.56 -8.20 -20.59
CA ASP A 33 3.17 -8.69 -20.68
C ASP A 33 2.12 -7.68 -20.20
N PHE A 34 2.52 -6.67 -19.44
CA PHE A 34 1.66 -5.60 -18.91
C PHE A 34 1.93 -4.24 -19.56
N ALA A 35 2.71 -4.20 -20.65
CA ALA A 35 2.91 -2.96 -21.42
C ALA A 35 1.54 -2.40 -21.87
N GLY A 36 1.29 -1.10 -21.63
CA GLY A 36 0.00 -0.48 -21.95
C GLY A 36 -1.21 -0.97 -21.13
N LEU A 37 -0.97 -1.59 -19.97
CA LEU A 37 -2.00 -2.08 -19.06
C LEU A 37 -3.08 -1.03 -18.80
N LYS A 38 -4.35 -1.39 -18.99
CA LYS A 38 -5.49 -0.54 -18.61
C LYS A 38 -5.64 -0.51 -17.10
N ILE A 39 -5.94 0.66 -16.55
CA ILE A 39 -6.07 0.88 -15.11
C ILE A 39 -7.43 1.47 -14.80
N ALA A 40 -8.22 0.80 -13.98
CA ALA A 40 -9.49 1.30 -13.45
C ALA A 40 -9.29 1.75 -11.99
N VAL A 41 -9.44 3.04 -11.76
CA VAL A 41 -9.38 3.63 -10.42
C VAL A 41 -10.75 3.55 -9.77
N LEU A 42 -10.82 2.88 -8.62
CA LEU A 42 -11.99 2.83 -7.75
C LEU A 42 -11.84 3.90 -6.66
N ALA A 43 -12.38 5.08 -6.92
CA ALA A 43 -12.11 6.28 -6.13
C ALA A 43 -12.45 6.11 -4.65
N PRO A 44 -11.50 6.41 -3.73
CA PRO A 44 -11.76 6.44 -2.29
C PRO A 44 -12.63 7.63 -1.91
N SER A 45 -13.27 7.60 -0.73
CA SER A 45 -14.05 8.73 -0.20
C SER A 45 -13.19 9.85 0.39
N ALA A 46 -11.99 9.52 0.91
CA ALA A 46 -11.11 10.48 1.59
C ALA A 46 -10.48 11.49 0.61
N GLY A 47 -10.69 12.79 0.83
CA GLY A 47 -10.28 13.87 -0.08
C GLY A 47 -8.78 13.92 -0.36
N LEU A 48 -7.92 13.80 0.67
CA LEU A 48 -6.47 13.81 0.50
C LEU A 48 -5.98 12.62 -0.34
N THR A 49 -6.51 11.43 -0.08
CA THR A 49 -6.19 10.23 -0.87
C THR A 49 -6.62 10.39 -2.33
N ARG A 50 -7.78 11.02 -2.58
CA ARG A 50 -8.25 11.32 -3.95
C ARG A 50 -7.33 12.27 -4.68
N ASN A 51 -6.84 13.32 -4.02
CA ASN A 51 -5.95 14.29 -4.63
C ASN A 51 -4.60 13.65 -5.00
N GLN A 52 -4.00 12.88 -4.09
CA GLN A 52 -2.79 12.11 -4.40
C GLN A 52 -3.02 11.12 -5.54
N LEU A 53 -4.17 10.44 -5.54
CA LEU A 53 -4.51 9.48 -6.59
C LEU A 53 -4.67 10.15 -7.96
N ARG A 54 -5.24 11.36 -8.03
CA ARG A 54 -5.29 12.15 -9.27
C ARG A 54 -3.90 12.50 -9.79
N SER A 55 -2.98 12.89 -8.90
CA SER A 55 -1.58 13.13 -9.27
C SER A 55 -0.92 11.88 -9.83
N MET A 56 -1.19 10.72 -9.23
CA MET A 56 -0.70 9.44 -9.73
C MET A 56 -1.33 9.04 -11.06
N VAL A 57 -2.61 9.34 -11.29
CA VAL A 57 -3.28 9.11 -12.59
C VAL A 57 -2.60 9.90 -13.71
N ALA A 58 -2.20 11.14 -13.45
CA ALA A 58 -1.45 11.92 -14.42
C ALA A 58 -0.12 11.24 -14.78
N LEU A 59 0.61 10.74 -13.78
CA LEU A 59 1.87 10.00 -13.99
C LEU A 59 1.66 8.67 -14.73
N ALA A 60 0.58 7.95 -14.45
CA ALA A 60 0.25 6.70 -15.13
C ALA A 60 -0.05 6.93 -16.63
N ARG A 61 -0.80 7.99 -16.94
CA ARG A 61 -1.09 8.38 -18.33
C ARG A 61 0.16 8.82 -19.08
N ASP A 62 1.02 9.56 -18.41
CA ASP A 62 2.33 9.97 -18.95
C ASP A 62 3.27 8.77 -19.18
N ALA A 63 3.11 7.71 -18.41
CA ALA A 63 3.78 6.42 -18.62
C ALA A 63 3.10 5.53 -19.70
N GLY A 64 2.07 6.02 -20.39
CA GLY A 64 1.40 5.31 -21.49
C GLY A 64 0.25 4.39 -21.09
N HIS A 65 -0.22 4.46 -19.85
CA HIS A 65 -1.33 3.62 -19.36
C HIS A 65 -2.69 4.32 -19.54
N PRO A 66 -3.69 3.71 -20.22
CA PRO A 66 -5.06 4.19 -20.22
C PRO A 66 -5.67 4.09 -18.82
N VAL A 67 -6.23 5.19 -18.30
CA VAL A 67 -6.81 5.22 -16.95
C VAL A 67 -8.26 5.67 -17.00
N SER A 68 -9.17 4.83 -16.48
CA SER A 68 -10.56 5.14 -16.18
C SER A 68 -10.75 5.48 -14.69
N TRP A 69 -11.81 6.24 -14.38
CA TRP A 69 -12.09 6.69 -13.01
C TRP A 69 -13.53 6.38 -12.64
N HIS A 70 -13.74 5.57 -11.60
CA HIS A 70 -15.04 5.11 -11.12
C HIS A 70 -15.30 5.59 -9.70
N GLU A 71 -16.57 5.87 -9.37
CA GLU A 71 -17.03 6.41 -8.08
C GLU A 71 -17.92 5.42 -7.31
N PRO A 72 -17.43 4.22 -6.95
CA PRO A 72 -18.29 3.17 -6.37
C PRO A 72 -18.78 3.51 -4.96
N ARG A 73 -18.27 4.59 -4.34
CA ARG A 73 -18.57 4.95 -2.94
C ARG A 73 -19.51 6.13 -2.79
N GLN A 74 -20.11 6.64 -3.88
CA GLN A 74 -21.03 7.79 -3.86
C GLN A 74 -22.52 7.43 -3.67
N GLY A 75 -22.83 6.22 -3.17
CA GLY A 75 -24.21 5.76 -2.88
C GLY A 75 -24.82 4.87 -3.96
N GLY A 76 -26.02 4.33 -3.70
CA GLY A 76 -26.61 3.19 -4.40
C GLY A 76 -26.56 3.18 -5.94
N MET A 77 -27.00 4.26 -6.60
CA MET A 77 -26.97 4.36 -8.08
C MET A 77 -25.54 4.48 -8.64
N ALA A 78 -24.62 5.07 -7.88
CA ALA A 78 -23.23 5.19 -8.32
C ALA A 78 -22.49 3.85 -8.28
N VAL A 79 -22.81 3.00 -7.31
CA VAL A 79 -22.31 1.60 -7.28
C VAL A 79 -22.74 0.86 -8.52
N ALA A 80 -24.03 0.90 -8.86
CA ALA A 80 -24.57 0.19 -10.03
C ALA A 80 -23.93 0.69 -11.34
N ARG A 81 -23.76 2.01 -11.50
CA ARG A 81 -23.08 2.59 -12.66
C ARG A 81 -21.62 2.18 -12.75
N SER A 82 -20.90 2.22 -11.63
CA SER A 82 -19.49 1.80 -11.59
C SER A 82 -19.33 0.32 -11.92
N VAL A 83 -20.19 -0.54 -11.38
CA VAL A 83 -20.18 -1.98 -11.67
C VAL A 83 -20.46 -2.23 -13.16
N ARG A 84 -21.45 -1.52 -13.76
CA ARG A 84 -21.76 -1.66 -15.19
C ARG A 84 -20.60 -1.20 -16.07
N ALA A 85 -20.02 -0.02 -15.80
CA ALA A 85 -18.88 0.48 -16.54
C ALA A 85 -17.66 -0.45 -16.42
N LEU A 86 -17.42 -1.00 -15.22
CA LEU A 86 -16.37 -2.00 -15.01
C LEU A 86 -16.68 -3.33 -15.72
N ALA A 87 -17.94 -3.73 -15.83
CA ALA A 87 -18.32 -4.93 -16.57
C ALA A 87 -17.97 -4.81 -18.06
N ASP A 88 -18.15 -3.62 -18.65
CA ASP A 88 -17.75 -3.34 -20.03
C ASP A 88 -16.22 -3.39 -20.18
N GLU A 89 -15.46 -2.87 -19.22
CA GLU A 89 -13.99 -2.94 -19.21
C GLU A 89 -13.45 -4.35 -18.94
N LEU A 90 -14.18 -5.18 -18.21
CA LEU A 90 -13.84 -6.57 -17.89
C LEU A 90 -14.16 -7.53 -19.06
N GLY A 91 -14.86 -7.07 -20.10
CA GLY A 91 -15.13 -7.85 -21.30
C GLY A 91 -13.85 -8.30 -21.98
N GLY A 92 -13.59 -9.62 -22.03
CA GLY A 92 -12.36 -10.18 -22.61
C GLY A 92 -11.12 -10.10 -21.70
N VAL A 93 -11.26 -9.63 -20.44
CA VAL A 93 -10.18 -9.64 -19.45
C VAL A 93 -10.03 -11.04 -18.84
N HIS A 94 -8.84 -11.59 -18.94
CA HIS A 94 -8.47 -12.87 -18.33
C HIS A 94 -7.39 -12.74 -17.25
N ARG A 95 -6.68 -11.61 -17.21
CA ARG A 95 -5.66 -11.28 -16.21
C ARG A 95 -6.08 -10.04 -15.43
N LEU A 96 -6.12 -10.14 -14.11
CA LEU A 96 -6.49 -9.04 -13.23
C LEU A 96 -5.33 -8.67 -12.32
N VAL A 97 -5.00 -7.38 -12.26
CA VAL A 97 -4.07 -6.84 -11.27
C VAL A 97 -4.89 -6.14 -10.19
N VAL A 98 -4.68 -6.49 -8.93
CA VAL A 98 -5.46 -5.97 -7.80
C VAL A 98 -4.56 -5.30 -6.77
N GLY A 99 -4.92 -4.08 -6.37
CA GLY A 99 -4.21 -3.34 -5.34
C GLY A 99 -4.61 -3.75 -3.92
N ASP A 100 -5.93 -3.93 -3.67
CA ASP A 100 -6.44 -4.28 -2.34
C ASP A 100 -7.10 -5.67 -2.34
N PRO A 101 -6.41 -6.72 -1.86
CA PRO A 101 -6.97 -8.06 -1.82
C PRO A 101 -8.11 -8.23 -0.80
N TYR A 102 -8.42 -7.20 -0.02
CA TYR A 102 -9.53 -7.18 0.95
C TYR A 102 -10.72 -6.33 0.51
N SER A 103 -10.64 -5.69 -0.66
CA SER A 103 -11.71 -4.84 -1.16
C SER A 103 -12.95 -5.66 -1.54
N GLY A 104 -14.10 -5.31 -0.96
CA GLY A 104 -15.36 -5.97 -1.27
C GLY A 104 -15.77 -5.83 -2.75
N VAL A 105 -15.45 -4.71 -3.39
CA VAL A 105 -15.70 -4.50 -4.83
C VAL A 105 -14.85 -5.45 -5.66
N ILE A 106 -13.56 -5.56 -5.33
CA ILE A 106 -12.63 -6.48 -6.00
C ILE A 106 -13.05 -7.93 -5.77
N HIS A 107 -13.48 -8.29 -4.56
CA HIS A 107 -14.01 -9.62 -4.27
C HIS A 107 -15.22 -9.98 -5.14
N VAL A 108 -16.17 -9.05 -5.32
CA VAL A 108 -17.31 -9.27 -6.22
C VAL A 108 -16.83 -9.50 -7.65
N ILE A 109 -15.93 -8.66 -8.16
CA ILE A 109 -15.38 -8.79 -9.51
C ILE A 109 -14.72 -10.15 -9.72
N ILE A 110 -13.82 -10.56 -8.83
CA ILE A 110 -13.17 -11.87 -8.88
C ILE A 110 -14.20 -13.01 -8.84
N SER A 111 -15.29 -12.84 -8.08
CA SER A 111 -16.33 -13.86 -7.94
C SER A 111 -17.18 -14.07 -9.20
N VAL A 112 -17.30 -13.07 -10.07
CA VAL A 112 -18.15 -13.13 -11.27
C VAL A 112 -17.36 -13.22 -12.60
N THR A 113 -16.06 -12.88 -12.58
CA THR A 113 -15.21 -12.86 -13.77
C THR A 113 -14.45 -14.18 -13.94
N LYS A 114 -14.34 -14.70 -15.16
CA LYS A 114 -13.52 -15.88 -15.45
C LYS A 114 -12.08 -15.46 -15.70
N LEU A 115 -11.24 -15.62 -14.69
CA LEU A 115 -9.85 -15.21 -14.70
C LEU A 115 -8.90 -16.41 -14.85
N SER A 116 -7.85 -16.27 -15.63
CA SER A 116 -6.74 -17.22 -15.73
C SER A 116 -5.57 -16.85 -14.81
N GLU A 117 -5.48 -15.55 -14.44
CA GLU A 117 -4.42 -15.04 -13.57
C GLU A 117 -4.89 -13.83 -12.76
N VAL A 118 -4.47 -13.79 -11.50
CA VAL A 118 -4.61 -12.60 -10.64
C VAL A 118 -3.24 -12.27 -10.06
N THR A 119 -2.80 -11.03 -10.25
CA THR A 119 -1.59 -10.48 -9.64
C THR A 119 -1.98 -9.48 -8.56
N VAL A 120 -1.59 -9.76 -7.32
CA VAL A 120 -1.75 -8.82 -6.19
C VAL A 120 -0.51 -7.94 -6.14
N VAL A 121 -0.69 -6.61 -6.18
CA VAL A 121 0.39 -5.64 -5.96
C VAL A 121 0.37 -5.10 -4.54
N ASP A 122 1.46 -4.52 -4.07
CA ASP A 122 1.55 -4.01 -2.70
C ASP A 122 0.47 -2.98 -2.35
N ASP A 123 -0.17 -3.18 -1.19
CA ASP A 123 -1.03 -2.21 -0.49
C ASP A 123 -0.47 -1.94 0.92
N GLY A 124 0.78 -1.61 0.96
CA GLY A 124 1.45 -1.38 2.22
C GLY A 124 1.63 -2.66 3.06
N THR A 125 1.56 -2.51 4.37
CA THR A 125 1.70 -3.65 5.30
C THR A 125 0.54 -4.65 5.22
N ALA A 126 -0.56 -4.30 4.53
CA ALA A 126 -1.65 -5.24 4.25
C ALA A 126 -1.19 -6.42 3.39
N THR A 127 -0.16 -6.24 2.56
CA THR A 127 0.45 -7.32 1.76
C THR A 127 1.08 -8.40 2.65
N LEU A 128 1.76 -8.03 3.73
CA LEU A 128 2.33 -8.99 4.70
C LEU A 128 1.23 -9.84 5.35
N GLU A 129 0.13 -9.20 5.74
CA GLU A 129 -0.99 -9.90 6.36
C GLU A 129 -1.72 -10.81 5.36
N PHE A 130 -1.91 -10.35 4.12
CA PHE A 130 -2.47 -11.17 3.05
C PHE A 130 -1.61 -12.42 2.80
N ALA A 131 -0.31 -12.25 2.67
CA ALA A 131 0.63 -13.36 2.47
C ALA A 131 0.55 -14.40 3.61
N ARG A 132 0.52 -13.92 4.86
CA ARG A 132 0.38 -14.77 6.05
C ARG A 132 -0.94 -15.54 6.06
N GLN A 133 -2.06 -14.84 5.89
CA GLN A 133 -3.40 -15.47 5.88
C GLN A 133 -3.57 -16.44 4.73
N TRP A 134 -3.01 -16.09 3.55
CA TRP A 134 -3.03 -16.99 2.40
C TRP A 134 -2.25 -18.27 2.66
N ALA A 135 -1.02 -18.17 3.15
CA ALA A 135 -0.17 -19.31 3.48
C ALA A 135 -0.78 -20.21 4.57
N ALA A 136 -1.39 -19.60 5.59
CA ALA A 136 -2.03 -20.32 6.70
C ALA A 136 -3.40 -20.95 6.35
N GLY A 137 -3.94 -20.69 5.18
CA GLY A 137 -5.28 -21.17 4.85
C GLY A 137 -6.42 -20.39 5.54
N GLU A 138 -6.10 -19.24 6.17
CA GLU A 138 -7.05 -18.45 6.94
C GLU A 138 -8.00 -17.65 6.04
N GLN A 139 -9.11 -17.18 6.61
CA GLN A 139 -10.03 -16.29 5.93
C GLN A 139 -9.40 -14.91 5.74
N LEU A 140 -9.59 -14.30 4.56
CA LEU A 140 -9.06 -12.99 4.25
C LEU A 140 -9.82 -11.89 5.01
N SER A 141 -9.18 -11.34 6.04
CA SER A 141 -9.74 -10.28 6.90
C SER A 141 -8.68 -9.27 7.32
N ARG A 142 -9.06 -7.98 7.43
CA ARG A 142 -8.13 -6.95 7.91
C ARG A 142 -7.97 -7.02 9.42
N TRP A 143 -6.75 -7.02 9.93
CA TRP A 143 -6.41 -7.12 11.36
C TRP A 143 -7.02 -6.02 12.27
N HIS A 144 -7.28 -4.82 11.72
CA HIS A 144 -7.81 -3.69 12.49
C HIS A 144 -9.36 -3.55 12.41
N GLN A 145 -10.06 -4.46 11.76
CA GLN A 145 -11.54 -4.48 11.75
C GLN A 145 -12.07 -5.28 12.94
N VAL A 146 -11.93 -4.72 14.15
CA VAL A 146 -12.59 -5.30 15.35
C VAL A 146 -14.10 -5.18 15.15
N ALA A 147 -14.77 -6.30 15.13
CA ALA A 147 -16.21 -6.40 14.96
C ALA A 147 -16.95 -5.73 16.12
N THR A 148 -17.60 -4.60 15.87
CA THR A 148 -18.59 -4.05 16.81
C THR A 148 -19.92 -4.73 16.51
N PRO A 149 -20.58 -5.42 17.47
CA PRO A 149 -21.76 -6.22 17.22
C PRO A 149 -23.00 -5.33 17.00
N SER A 150 -23.51 -5.31 15.77
CA SER A 150 -24.88 -4.88 15.47
C SER A 150 -25.51 -5.88 14.50
N HIS A 151 -26.81 -6.21 14.64
CA HIS A 151 -27.49 -7.20 13.82
C HIS A 151 -27.40 -6.95 12.30
N ARG A 152 -27.49 -5.70 11.85
CA ARG A 152 -27.32 -5.36 10.43
C ARG A 152 -25.88 -5.59 9.93
N ARG A 153 -24.89 -5.42 10.82
CA ARG A 153 -23.49 -5.73 10.50
C ARG A 153 -23.22 -7.22 10.45
N GLN A 154 -23.91 -8.05 11.25
CA GLN A 154 -23.75 -9.51 11.21
C GLN A 154 -24.13 -10.09 9.85
N ILE A 155 -25.26 -9.64 9.26
CA ILE A 155 -25.69 -10.09 7.91
C ILE A 155 -24.69 -9.62 6.86
N ALA A 156 -24.22 -8.37 6.93
CA ALA A 156 -23.21 -7.83 6.01
C ALA A 156 -21.85 -8.54 6.17
N THR A 157 -21.49 -8.93 7.38
CA THR A 157 -20.28 -9.71 7.66
C THR A 157 -20.40 -11.10 7.07
N PHE A 158 -21.51 -11.80 7.29
CA PHE A 158 -21.75 -13.13 6.73
C PHE A 158 -21.69 -13.14 5.20
N ALA A 159 -22.33 -12.17 4.54
CA ALA A 159 -22.26 -12.03 3.08
C ALA A 159 -20.82 -11.78 2.61
N ARG A 160 -20.07 -10.92 3.30
CA ARG A 160 -18.66 -10.66 3.03
C ARG A 160 -17.81 -11.92 3.19
N ASP A 161 -18.02 -12.69 4.24
CA ASP A 161 -17.30 -13.93 4.53
C ASP A 161 -17.54 -14.99 3.45
N GLN A 162 -18.77 -15.11 2.97
CA GLN A 162 -19.12 -16.01 1.87
C GLN A 162 -18.42 -15.62 0.57
N ILE A 163 -18.37 -14.30 0.26
CA ILE A 163 -17.68 -13.79 -0.91
C ILE A 163 -16.17 -14.01 -0.77
N ALA A 164 -15.57 -13.74 0.37
CA ALA A 164 -14.15 -13.98 0.63
C ALA A 164 -13.78 -15.47 0.50
N GLY A 165 -14.63 -16.38 0.98
CA GLY A 165 -14.47 -17.82 0.76
C GLY A 165 -14.54 -18.23 -0.71
N THR A 166 -15.42 -17.58 -1.48
CA THR A 166 -15.51 -17.80 -2.93
C THR A 166 -14.26 -17.30 -3.65
N VAL A 167 -13.76 -16.10 -3.30
CA VAL A 167 -12.50 -15.56 -3.84
C VAL A 167 -11.36 -16.51 -3.59
N ARG A 168 -11.22 -17.01 -2.35
CA ARG A 168 -10.17 -17.96 -2.01
C ARG A 168 -10.23 -19.22 -2.87
N ARG A 169 -11.41 -19.83 -3.04
CA ARG A 169 -11.58 -21.00 -3.91
C ARG A 169 -11.22 -20.70 -5.37
N ARG A 170 -11.60 -19.51 -5.89
CA ARG A 170 -11.31 -19.11 -7.27
C ARG A 170 -9.84 -18.80 -7.53
N LEU A 171 -9.11 -18.37 -6.51
CA LEU A 171 -7.67 -18.09 -6.59
C LEU A 171 -6.83 -19.30 -6.15
N SER A 172 -7.44 -20.42 -5.74
CA SER A 172 -6.71 -21.63 -5.39
C SER A 172 -6.14 -22.32 -6.64
N ALA A 173 -5.07 -23.08 -6.45
CA ALA A 173 -4.43 -23.81 -7.54
C ALA A 173 -5.37 -24.78 -8.27
N GLU A 174 -6.39 -25.30 -7.56
CA GLU A 174 -7.37 -26.23 -8.12
C GLU A 174 -8.35 -25.55 -9.09
N SER A 175 -8.51 -24.24 -9.02
CA SER A 175 -9.43 -23.49 -9.91
C SER A 175 -8.89 -23.26 -11.32
N GLY A 176 -7.60 -23.50 -11.53
CA GLY A 176 -6.88 -23.18 -12.77
C GLY A 176 -6.52 -21.68 -12.90
N CYS A 177 -6.84 -20.83 -11.90
CA CYS A 177 -6.42 -19.45 -11.85
C CYS A 177 -5.04 -19.35 -11.16
N ARG A 178 -4.08 -18.69 -11.79
CA ARG A 178 -2.76 -18.47 -11.23
C ARG A 178 -2.76 -17.23 -10.34
N LEU A 179 -2.38 -17.40 -9.07
CA LEU A 179 -2.13 -16.28 -8.16
C LEU A 179 -0.66 -15.89 -8.20
N ARG A 180 -0.41 -14.60 -8.36
CA ARG A 180 0.93 -13.97 -8.31
C ARG A 180 0.93 -12.82 -7.32
N MET A 181 2.08 -12.48 -6.79
CA MET A 181 2.28 -11.27 -5.98
C MET A 181 3.47 -10.49 -6.54
N PHE A 182 3.27 -9.21 -6.76
CA PHE A 182 4.32 -8.25 -7.10
C PHE A 182 4.54 -7.35 -5.89
N THR A 183 5.70 -7.52 -5.24
CA THR A 183 5.91 -6.93 -3.91
C THR A 183 7.37 -6.66 -3.59
N CYS A 184 7.63 -5.56 -2.86
CA CYS A 184 8.94 -5.32 -2.23
C CYS A 184 9.03 -5.97 -0.83
N MET A 185 7.89 -6.44 -0.27
CA MET A 185 7.85 -7.05 1.05
C MET A 185 8.55 -8.40 1.07
N PRO A 186 9.25 -8.76 2.16
CA PRO A 186 9.91 -10.05 2.31
C PRO A 186 8.89 -11.14 2.66
N VAL A 187 8.13 -11.57 1.66
CA VAL A 187 7.11 -12.63 1.78
C VAL A 187 7.55 -13.88 1.05
N ASP A 188 7.18 -15.02 1.61
CA ASP A 188 7.24 -16.33 0.98
C ASP A 188 5.87 -17.01 1.15
N VAL A 189 5.25 -17.36 0.04
CA VAL A 189 3.89 -17.91 0.04
C VAL A 189 3.87 -19.17 -0.83
N PRO A 190 3.62 -20.35 -0.25
CA PRO A 190 3.60 -21.61 -1.00
C PRO A 190 2.65 -21.56 -2.20
N ARG A 191 3.14 -22.04 -3.36
CA ARG A 191 2.39 -22.11 -4.62
C ARG A 191 1.94 -20.75 -5.20
N VAL A 192 2.49 -19.65 -4.72
CA VAL A 192 2.29 -18.31 -5.28
C VAL A 192 3.60 -17.83 -5.88
N ARG A 193 3.59 -17.39 -7.14
CA ARG A 193 4.78 -16.77 -7.75
C ARG A 193 4.97 -15.37 -7.17
N ILE A 194 6.05 -15.17 -6.45
CA ILE A 194 6.47 -13.87 -5.95
C ILE A 194 7.38 -13.21 -7.00
N ILE A 195 7.04 -11.97 -7.38
CA ILE A 195 7.83 -11.14 -8.27
C ILE A 195 8.31 -9.95 -7.44
N ARG A 196 9.62 -9.72 -7.40
CA ARG A 196 10.20 -8.67 -6.58
C ARG A 196 10.01 -7.30 -7.22
N ASN A 197 9.37 -6.38 -6.49
CA ASN A 197 9.34 -4.97 -6.86
C ASN A 197 10.64 -4.29 -6.38
N ASP A 198 11.46 -3.86 -7.32
CA ASP A 198 12.71 -3.13 -7.08
C ASP A 198 12.58 -1.62 -7.36
N PHE A 199 11.39 -1.14 -7.63
CA PHE A 199 11.08 0.24 -8.00
C PHE A 199 11.87 0.73 -9.22
N SER A 200 12.01 -0.12 -10.22
CA SER A 200 12.79 0.16 -11.45
C SER A 200 12.23 1.35 -12.23
N TRP A 201 10.90 1.52 -12.29
CA TRP A 201 10.29 2.67 -12.96
C TRP A 201 10.61 4.00 -12.26
N VAL A 202 10.45 4.06 -10.93
CA VAL A 202 10.78 5.28 -10.16
C VAL A 202 12.27 5.58 -10.29
N ARG A 203 13.13 4.59 -10.19
CA ARG A 203 14.58 4.74 -10.25
C ARG A 203 15.09 5.14 -11.65
N ALA A 204 14.45 4.67 -12.71
CA ALA A 204 14.75 5.06 -14.07
C ALA A 204 14.25 6.47 -14.40
N ARG A 205 13.09 6.85 -13.87
CA ARG A 205 12.47 8.15 -14.12
C ARG A 205 13.13 9.30 -13.36
N TYR A 206 13.62 9.05 -12.16
CA TYR A 206 14.23 10.06 -11.30
C TYR A 206 15.67 9.65 -10.92
N PRO A 207 16.66 10.54 -11.09
CA PRO A 207 18.03 10.26 -10.67
C PRO A 207 18.13 10.08 -9.15
N ALA A 208 19.31 9.73 -8.65
CA ALA A 208 19.58 9.71 -7.21
C ALA A 208 19.26 11.10 -6.60
N PRO A 209 18.60 11.15 -5.44
CA PRO A 209 18.16 12.40 -4.86
C PRO A 209 19.35 13.24 -4.37
N GLN A 210 19.16 14.56 -4.35
CA GLN A 210 20.04 15.43 -3.60
C GLN A 210 19.84 15.15 -2.11
N VAL A 211 20.93 14.85 -1.39
CA VAL A 211 20.92 14.51 0.04
C VAL A 211 21.29 15.73 0.87
N LYS A 212 20.44 16.06 1.84
CA LYS A 212 20.70 17.09 2.85
C LYS A 212 21.35 16.47 4.09
N PRO A 213 22.13 17.22 4.88
CA PRO A 213 22.79 16.70 6.09
C PRO A 213 21.81 16.29 7.20
N ASN A 214 20.69 17.00 7.34
CA ASN A 214 19.69 16.82 8.40
C ASN A 214 18.89 15.53 8.23
N ALA A 215 18.11 15.16 9.24
CA ALA A 215 17.20 14.05 9.17
C ALA A 215 15.78 14.47 8.71
N ASP A 216 15.08 13.51 8.15
CA ASP A 216 13.63 13.58 7.85
C ASP A 216 12.88 12.58 8.73
N LEU A 217 11.77 13.00 9.33
CA LEU A 217 10.84 12.11 10.03
C LEU A 217 9.67 11.73 9.13
N VAL A 218 9.25 10.48 9.21
CA VAL A 218 8.05 9.99 8.50
C VAL A 218 6.94 9.70 9.50
N GLY A 219 5.87 10.45 9.40
CA GLY A 219 4.69 10.33 10.24
C GLY A 219 3.90 9.05 10.00
N THR A 220 3.04 8.73 10.97
CA THR A 220 2.19 7.54 10.93
C THR A 220 0.78 7.83 11.42
N SER A 221 -0.20 7.04 10.99
CA SER A 221 -1.60 7.11 11.46
C SER A 221 -1.89 6.21 12.68
N LEU A 222 -0.89 5.82 13.45
CA LEU A 222 -1.09 4.92 14.60
C LEU A 222 -1.94 5.56 15.71
N VAL A 223 -1.84 6.89 15.87
CA VAL A 223 -2.70 7.66 16.80
C VAL A 223 -4.14 7.66 16.31
N GLU A 224 -4.37 7.99 15.06
CA GLU A 224 -5.69 8.07 14.42
C GLU A 224 -6.40 6.71 14.36
N ASN A 225 -5.63 5.64 14.28
CA ASN A 225 -6.13 4.27 14.31
C ASN A 225 -6.36 3.76 15.76
N GLY A 226 -6.09 4.58 16.80
CA GLY A 226 -6.24 4.20 18.19
C GLY A 226 -5.26 3.13 18.68
N VAL A 227 -4.11 3.00 18.03
CA VAL A 227 -3.05 2.04 18.38
C VAL A 227 -2.12 2.63 19.43
N VAL A 228 -1.73 3.89 19.26
CA VAL A 228 -0.76 4.60 20.08
C VAL A 228 -1.43 5.80 20.75
N LYS A 229 -1.02 6.11 22.00
CA LYS A 229 -1.44 7.30 22.72
C LYS A 229 -0.86 8.54 22.06
N ALA A 230 -1.63 9.62 21.98
CA ALA A 230 -1.22 10.84 21.30
C ALA A 230 -0.07 11.56 21.99
N ASP A 231 -0.13 11.67 23.32
CA ASP A 231 0.91 12.26 24.16
C ASP A 231 2.26 11.53 24.00
N ALA A 232 2.29 10.23 24.21
CA ALA A 232 3.48 9.42 24.06
C ALA A 232 4.09 9.49 22.63
N TYR A 233 3.23 9.56 21.60
CA TYR A 233 3.67 9.73 20.22
C TYR A 233 4.35 11.08 20.02
N LEU A 234 3.76 12.17 20.52
CA LEU A 234 4.28 13.52 20.37
C LEU A 234 5.59 13.71 21.14
N ASP A 235 5.67 13.22 22.38
CA ASP A 235 6.91 13.24 23.16
C ASP A 235 8.05 12.48 22.45
N GLY A 236 7.71 11.34 21.82
CA GLY A 236 8.68 10.60 21.04
C GLY A 236 9.11 11.31 19.76
N VAL A 237 8.19 12.01 19.08
CA VAL A 237 8.52 12.82 17.89
C VAL A 237 9.46 13.96 18.29
N GLU A 238 9.18 14.68 19.39
CA GLU A 238 10.05 15.74 19.92
C GLU A 238 11.45 15.21 20.22
N THR A 239 11.54 14.08 20.92
CA THR A 239 12.83 13.42 21.20
C THR A 239 13.61 13.08 19.93
N LEU A 240 12.93 12.59 18.88
CA LEU A 240 13.56 12.26 17.59
C LEU A 240 14.02 13.51 16.84
N ILE A 241 13.26 14.61 16.91
CA ILE A 241 13.64 15.90 16.32
C ILE A 241 14.96 16.37 16.92
N ASP A 242 15.04 16.42 18.24
CA ASP A 242 16.22 16.91 18.97
C ASP A 242 17.45 16.01 18.76
N ARG A 243 17.24 14.70 18.84
CA ARG A 243 18.35 13.74 18.76
C ARG A 243 18.98 13.62 17.38
N TYR A 244 18.18 13.73 16.33
CA TYR A 244 18.62 13.54 14.95
C TYR A 244 18.71 14.85 14.16
N GLU A 245 18.50 16.00 14.81
CA GLU A 245 18.47 17.31 14.16
C GLU A 245 17.54 17.31 12.94
N ALA A 246 16.33 16.73 13.13
CA ALA A 246 15.39 16.60 12.04
C ALA A 246 14.74 17.95 11.72
N ASP A 247 14.75 18.34 10.44
CA ASP A 247 14.18 19.61 9.98
C ASP A 247 12.86 19.47 9.23
N ARG A 248 12.47 18.23 8.83
CA ARG A 248 11.20 17.98 8.13
C ARG A 248 10.48 16.76 8.66
N TYR A 249 9.14 16.88 8.66
CA TYR A 249 8.21 15.81 9.00
C TYR A 249 7.29 15.52 7.81
N PHE A 250 7.43 14.36 7.18
CA PHE A 250 6.54 13.91 6.10
C PHE A 250 5.26 13.33 6.68
N ALA A 251 4.18 14.09 6.62
CA ALA A 251 2.90 13.69 7.18
C ALA A 251 2.28 12.51 6.42
N HIS A 252 1.80 11.52 7.17
CA HIS A 252 0.97 10.47 6.61
C HIS A 252 -0.41 11.02 6.24
N ARG A 253 -0.99 10.60 5.10
CA ARG A 253 -2.26 11.12 4.55
C ARG A 253 -3.48 11.03 5.49
N LYS A 254 -3.44 10.17 6.51
CA LYS A 254 -4.51 10.00 7.50
C LYS A 254 -4.28 10.75 8.79
N GLU A 255 -3.17 11.45 8.93
CA GLU A 255 -2.90 12.22 10.13
C GLU A 255 -3.86 13.38 10.29
N ALA A 256 -4.33 13.56 11.51
CA ALA A 256 -5.26 14.61 11.88
C ALA A 256 -4.56 15.98 11.92
N GLY A 257 -5.28 17.04 11.50
CA GLY A 257 -4.73 18.39 11.47
C GLY A 257 -4.18 18.84 12.83
N TRP A 258 -4.94 18.62 13.91
CA TRP A 258 -4.51 18.99 15.27
C TRP A 258 -3.16 18.40 15.68
N LYS A 259 -2.87 17.13 15.24
CA LYS A 259 -1.60 16.48 15.53
C LYS A 259 -0.47 17.12 14.74
N LEU A 260 -0.69 17.42 13.48
CA LEU A 260 0.30 18.08 12.63
C LEU A 260 0.58 19.51 13.08
N ASP A 261 -0.45 20.25 13.56
CA ASP A 261 -0.27 21.57 14.15
C ASP A 261 0.59 21.54 15.42
N LEU A 262 0.52 20.45 16.22
CA LEU A 262 1.40 20.26 17.37
C LEU A 262 2.83 19.92 16.95
N VAL A 263 3.01 19.07 15.95
CA VAL A 263 4.34 18.76 15.39
C VAL A 263 5.00 20.01 14.81
N GLU A 264 4.26 20.84 14.08
CA GLU A 264 4.78 22.10 13.52
C GLU A 264 5.24 23.08 14.61
N ARG A 265 4.56 23.11 15.77
CA ARG A 265 4.97 23.92 16.93
C ARG A 265 6.29 23.47 17.59
N MET A 266 6.75 22.26 17.32
CA MET A 266 8.08 21.78 17.74
C MET A 266 9.21 22.38 16.88
N GLY A 267 8.87 23.23 15.89
CA GLY A 267 9.85 23.92 15.04
C GLY A 267 10.31 23.14 13.81
N ILE A 268 9.63 22.05 13.47
CA ILE A 268 9.93 21.23 12.28
C ILE A 268 8.99 21.58 11.12
N ASP A 269 9.50 21.55 9.89
CA ASP A 269 8.70 21.78 8.68
C ASP A 269 7.79 20.57 8.36
N VAL A 270 6.47 20.77 8.42
CA VAL A 270 5.49 19.73 8.16
C VAL A 270 5.11 19.66 6.67
N VAL A 271 5.64 18.70 5.98
CA VAL A 271 5.38 18.45 4.56
C VAL A 271 4.19 17.50 4.39
N ARG A 272 3.19 17.91 3.62
CA ARG A 272 2.05 17.05 3.21
C ARG A 272 2.25 16.56 1.78
N PRO A 273 2.77 15.35 1.55
CA PRO A 273 3.09 14.86 0.21
C PRO A 273 1.86 14.79 -0.70
N THR A 274 2.01 15.22 -1.94
CA THR A 274 0.97 15.08 -2.98
C THR A 274 1.14 13.83 -3.83
N LEU A 275 2.23 13.09 -3.64
CA LEU A 275 2.58 11.82 -4.27
C LEU A 275 2.99 10.80 -3.20
N PRO A 276 3.06 9.50 -3.52
CA PRO A 276 3.68 8.50 -2.66
C PRO A 276 5.09 8.91 -2.23
N LEU A 277 5.44 8.58 -0.98
CA LEU A 277 6.73 9.00 -0.40
C LEU A 277 7.92 8.44 -1.18
N GLU A 278 7.76 7.30 -1.80
CA GLU A 278 8.74 6.67 -2.69
C GLU A 278 9.18 7.63 -3.83
N ILE A 279 8.20 8.27 -4.47
CA ILE A 279 8.48 9.25 -5.53
C ILE A 279 9.06 10.54 -4.94
N VAL A 280 8.49 11.02 -3.83
CA VAL A 280 8.95 12.26 -3.18
C VAL A 280 10.39 12.13 -2.72
N ALA A 281 10.73 11.02 -2.06
CA ALA A 281 12.07 10.75 -1.58
C ALA A 281 13.08 10.62 -2.74
N ARG A 282 12.70 9.94 -3.82
CA ARG A 282 13.57 9.76 -4.98
C ARG A 282 13.80 11.07 -5.76
N ARG A 283 12.78 11.93 -5.83
CA ARG A 283 12.93 13.27 -6.46
C ARG A 283 13.80 14.20 -5.65
N GLY A 284 13.81 14.03 -4.32
CA GLY A 284 14.54 14.87 -3.41
C GLY A 284 14.12 16.37 -3.42
N PRO A 285 14.84 17.23 -2.69
CA PRO A 285 15.92 16.86 -1.78
C PRO A 285 15.40 16.07 -0.58
N ILE A 286 16.23 15.16 -0.04
CA ILE A 286 15.89 14.26 1.07
C ILE A 286 16.98 14.29 2.14
N GLY A 287 16.62 14.09 3.40
CA GLY A 287 17.57 14.02 4.50
C GLY A 287 18.50 12.80 4.40
N ARG A 288 19.72 12.94 4.89
CA ARG A 288 20.69 11.84 4.96
C ARG A 288 20.16 10.67 5.79
N THR A 289 19.39 10.97 6.82
CA THR A 289 18.72 9.98 7.66
C THR A 289 17.21 10.13 7.53
N ILE A 290 16.52 9.06 7.19
CA ILE A 290 15.05 9.01 7.21
C ILE A 290 14.63 8.13 8.37
N ILE A 291 13.94 8.70 9.34
CA ILE A 291 13.44 7.99 10.51
C ILE A 291 11.98 7.69 10.33
N SER A 292 11.59 6.43 10.39
CA SER A 292 10.22 5.99 10.27
C SER A 292 9.80 5.06 11.38
N PHE A 293 8.59 5.22 11.86
CA PHE A 293 7.90 4.20 12.65
C PHE A 293 7.60 2.96 11.79
N PRO A 294 7.31 1.78 12.42
CA PRO A 294 7.00 0.56 11.68
C PRO A 294 5.84 0.77 10.71
N SER A 295 6.14 0.79 9.44
CA SER A 295 5.19 1.08 8.36
C SER A 295 5.73 0.50 7.04
N THR A 296 4.98 0.68 5.97
CA THR A 296 5.39 0.24 4.62
C THR A 296 6.72 0.83 4.18
N VAL A 297 6.97 2.09 4.51
CA VAL A 297 8.13 2.83 3.98
C VAL A 297 9.47 2.28 4.45
N VAL A 298 9.52 1.54 5.57
CA VAL A 298 10.76 0.87 6.01
C VAL A 298 11.17 -0.29 5.09
N HIS A 299 10.27 -0.75 4.22
CA HIS A 299 10.55 -1.74 3.18
C HIS A 299 10.75 -1.10 1.81
N THR A 300 10.01 -0.03 1.49
CA THR A 300 10.04 0.57 0.16
C THR A 300 11.21 1.54 -0.02
N LEU A 301 11.47 2.40 0.96
CA LEU A 301 12.50 3.43 0.83
C LEU A 301 13.92 2.89 0.67
N PRO A 302 14.36 1.83 1.38
CA PRO A 302 15.68 1.26 1.15
C PRO A 302 15.90 0.81 -0.29
N THR A 303 14.85 0.28 -0.93
CA THR A 303 14.91 -0.16 -2.33
C THR A 303 14.89 1.03 -3.30
N VAL A 304 14.00 1.99 -3.09
CA VAL A 304 13.86 3.19 -3.92
C VAL A 304 15.13 4.05 -3.88
N LEU A 305 15.75 4.17 -2.70
CA LEU A 305 16.92 5.00 -2.46
C LEU A 305 18.25 4.24 -2.61
N ALA A 306 18.20 2.99 -3.06
CA ALA A 306 19.41 2.21 -3.32
C ALA A 306 20.37 2.95 -4.24
N GLY A 307 21.66 2.97 -3.86
CA GLY A 307 22.72 3.70 -4.57
C GLY A 307 22.81 5.20 -4.22
N SER A 308 22.13 5.66 -3.17
CA SER A 308 22.31 6.97 -2.56
C SER A 308 22.91 6.85 -1.14
N ASP A 309 23.40 7.97 -0.59
CA ASP A 309 23.95 8.04 0.77
C ASP A 309 22.87 8.20 1.86
N VAL A 310 21.62 7.86 1.54
CA VAL A 310 20.49 7.96 2.47
C VAL A 310 20.39 6.70 3.33
N GLN A 311 20.26 6.89 4.64
CA GLN A 311 20.05 5.84 5.61
C GLN A 311 18.59 5.85 6.09
N VAL A 312 17.94 4.70 6.08
CA VAL A 312 16.62 4.52 6.68
C VAL A 312 16.77 3.89 8.04
N VAL A 313 16.15 4.50 9.04
CA VAL A 313 16.21 4.10 10.45
C VAL A 313 14.79 3.77 10.92
N VAL A 314 14.62 2.68 11.66
CA VAL A 314 13.31 2.26 12.18
C VAL A 314 13.21 2.60 13.68
N CYS A 315 12.20 3.38 14.02
CA CYS A 315 11.84 3.70 15.39
C CYS A 315 10.77 2.73 15.88
N ASP A 316 11.10 1.83 16.78
CA ASP A 316 10.12 0.92 17.37
C ASP A 316 9.14 1.65 18.28
N ILE A 317 7.95 1.09 18.44
CA ILE A 317 6.94 1.61 19.35
C ILE A 317 7.20 1.02 20.74
N ALA A 318 7.48 1.88 21.71
CA ALA A 318 7.70 1.46 23.08
C ALA A 318 6.39 0.96 23.72
N ASN A 319 6.50 0.01 24.65
CA ASN A 319 5.35 -0.67 25.23
C ASN A 319 4.34 0.27 25.90
N GLU A 320 4.82 1.31 26.54
CA GLU A 320 4.03 2.34 27.23
C GLU A 320 3.23 3.25 26.27
N TRP A 321 3.59 3.28 24.99
CA TRP A 321 2.91 4.09 23.99
C TRP A 321 1.59 3.48 23.56
N TYR A 322 1.45 2.14 23.66
CA TYR A 322 0.25 1.46 23.17
C TYR A 322 -1.00 1.85 23.97
N GLN A 323 -2.10 2.00 23.24
CA GLN A 323 -3.43 1.96 23.86
C GLN A 323 -3.70 0.55 24.42
N PRO A 324 -4.22 0.40 25.66
CA PRO A 324 -4.39 -0.91 26.30
C PRO A 324 -5.17 -1.94 25.47
N LYS A 325 -6.20 -1.49 24.74
CA LYS A 325 -7.04 -2.35 23.92
C LYS A 325 -6.37 -2.79 22.60
N ALA A 326 -5.41 -2.04 22.10
CA ALA A 326 -4.75 -2.33 20.83
C ALA A 326 -3.47 -3.15 21.00
N ARG A 327 -2.87 -3.14 22.20
CA ARG A 327 -1.52 -3.67 22.47
C ARG A 327 -1.32 -5.11 21.98
N LEU A 328 -2.20 -6.04 22.35
CA LEU A 328 -2.01 -7.46 22.04
C LEU A 328 -1.99 -7.80 20.53
N GLN A 329 -2.69 -7.02 19.72
CA GLN A 329 -2.80 -7.26 18.28
C GLN A 329 -1.79 -6.44 17.48
N ALA A 330 -1.53 -5.21 17.92
CA ALA A 330 -0.67 -4.28 17.19
C ALA A 330 0.82 -4.50 17.46
N ASP A 331 1.21 -4.82 18.70
CA ASP A 331 2.60 -4.97 19.10
C ASP A 331 3.31 -6.05 18.26
N ASP A 332 2.79 -7.26 18.25
CA ASP A 332 3.34 -8.37 17.47
C ASP A 332 3.41 -8.06 15.95
N PHE A 333 2.39 -7.37 15.41
CA PHE A 333 2.37 -6.97 14.00
C PHE A 333 3.46 -5.91 13.69
N LEU A 334 3.54 -4.84 14.48
CA LEU A 334 4.52 -3.77 14.28
C LEU A 334 5.95 -4.25 14.51
N ALA A 335 6.17 -5.11 15.52
CA ALA A 335 7.45 -5.75 15.77
C ALA A 335 7.90 -6.63 14.57
N ARG A 336 6.98 -7.38 13.94
CA ARG A 336 7.29 -8.13 12.72
C ARG A 336 7.67 -7.21 11.57
N VAL A 337 6.99 -6.08 11.37
CA VAL A 337 7.33 -5.10 10.32
C VAL A 337 8.76 -4.61 10.52
N SER A 338 9.12 -4.16 11.73
CA SER A 338 10.48 -3.70 12.05
C SER A 338 11.53 -4.80 11.85
N THR A 339 11.28 -5.97 12.43
CA THR A 339 12.23 -7.11 12.38
C THR A 339 12.48 -7.56 10.96
N SER A 340 11.42 -7.66 10.14
CA SER A 340 11.56 -8.05 8.74
C SER A 340 12.34 -7.03 7.92
N ALA A 341 12.11 -5.72 8.16
CA ALA A 341 12.84 -4.65 7.49
C ALA A 341 14.33 -4.65 7.86
N ARG A 342 14.64 -4.76 9.14
CA ARG A 342 16.04 -4.87 9.62
C ARG A 342 16.74 -6.06 9.01
N ARG A 343 16.10 -7.22 8.99
CA ARG A 343 16.68 -8.45 8.40
C ARG A 343 16.91 -8.30 6.90
N SER A 344 15.98 -7.69 6.17
CA SER A 344 16.06 -7.60 4.71
C SER A 344 17.02 -6.52 4.21
N TYR A 345 17.15 -5.42 4.96
CA TYR A 345 17.88 -4.22 4.51
C TYR A 345 18.98 -3.76 5.45
N GLY A 346 19.23 -4.45 6.57
CA GLY A 346 20.25 -4.06 7.53
C GLY A 346 19.96 -2.74 8.26
N LEU A 347 18.68 -2.38 8.43
CA LEU A 347 18.30 -1.07 8.98
C LEU A 347 18.68 -0.96 10.45
N ALA A 348 19.20 0.22 10.84
CA ALA A 348 19.45 0.56 12.23
C ALA A 348 18.13 0.81 12.99
N ALA A 349 18.17 0.60 14.31
CA ALA A 349 17.12 1.04 15.20
C ALA A 349 17.36 2.53 15.54
N ALA A 350 16.27 3.33 15.57
CA ALA A 350 16.35 4.64 16.16
C ALA A 350 16.58 4.49 17.69
N ALA A 351 17.47 5.30 18.21
CA ALA A 351 17.66 5.42 19.66
C ALA A 351 16.74 6.54 20.18
N PHE A 352 16.13 6.37 21.35
CA PHE A 352 15.47 7.40 22.15
C PHE A 352 16.39 7.99 23.19
#